data_17379929f928f006709fddca87bf33a3
#
_entry.id   17379929f928f006709fddca87bf33a3
#
_cell.length_a   1.000
_cell.length_b   1.000
_cell.length_c   1.000
_cell.angle_alpha   90.00
_cell.angle_beta   90.00
_cell.angle_gamma   90.00
#
_symmetry.space_group_name_H-M   'P 1'
#
loop_
_entity.id
_entity.type
_entity.pdbx_description
1 polymer ?
#
loop_
_entity_poly.entity_id
_entity_poly.type
_entity_poly.pdbx_seq_one_letter_code
_entity_poly.pdbx_strand_id
1 'polypeptide(L)'
;YAIVGAPTVAGVGSGPGAAYIFERSESRWNEVKILRPDDGAEGDLFGYSVAISGNHAIVGAPRRDSASHIDAGAVYFFMRTAAGIWEPVNMMVDPDGDDSDQFGWSVSIDGDLAIAGAPMHDEAVGADAGSALVLRYWNSFWFPSEELEATDGAAGDQFGFSVSLSNNYAVVGSLKYSTSTGAAYVFQETSHPADTALTDWQHTDRLVASDTSPWWFGTAVSLYGNMALVGAKGDDVNGYSSGSVYSYNIFAEPEPEPPSAGLPPGVILLLLGE
;
A
#
# COMPACT_ATOMS: atom_id res chain seq x y z
N TYR A 1 -9.14 -16.33 -7.11
CA TYR A 1 -8.33 -16.71 -5.96
C TYR A 1 -8.53 -15.73 -4.81
N ALA A 2 -8.26 -16.18 -3.59
CA ALA A 2 -8.13 -15.37 -2.38
C ALA A 2 -6.89 -15.83 -1.61
N ILE A 3 -6.25 -14.90 -0.88
CA ILE A 3 -5.12 -15.20 0.01
C ILE A 3 -5.47 -14.76 1.42
N VAL A 4 -5.07 -15.57 2.41
CA VAL A 4 -5.30 -15.30 3.84
C VAL A 4 -3.99 -15.51 4.59
N GLY A 5 -3.52 -14.51 5.31
CA GLY A 5 -2.33 -14.59 6.13
C GLY A 5 -2.61 -15.15 7.53
N ALA A 6 -1.63 -15.86 8.09
CA ALA A 6 -1.61 -16.39 9.44
C ALA A 6 -0.20 -16.23 10.02
N PRO A 7 0.16 -15.03 10.50
CA PRO A 7 1.52 -14.70 10.92
C PRO A 7 1.97 -15.48 12.17
N THR A 8 1.01 -15.96 12.97
CA THR A 8 1.30 -16.81 14.14
C THR A 8 0.43 -18.05 14.06
N VAL A 9 1.03 -19.21 13.81
CA VAL A 9 0.31 -20.48 13.80
C VAL A 9 0.26 -21.03 15.22
N ALA A 10 -0.86 -20.81 15.92
CA ALA A 10 -1.07 -21.36 17.26
C ALA A 10 -1.12 -22.90 17.23
N GLY A 11 -0.34 -23.56 18.07
CA GLY A 11 -0.41 -25.01 18.34
C GLY A 11 0.68 -25.88 17.73
N VAL A 12 1.60 -25.33 16.93
CA VAL A 12 2.75 -26.08 16.37
C VAL A 12 4.06 -25.36 16.69
N GLY A 13 4.23 -24.88 17.92
CA GLY A 13 5.42 -24.13 18.27
C GLY A 13 5.46 -22.76 17.55
N SER A 14 6.30 -21.91 18.02
CA SER A 14 6.69 -20.65 17.44
C SER A 14 7.27 -20.85 16.03
N GLY A 15 6.47 -20.73 15.00
CA GLY A 15 6.91 -20.85 13.59
C GLY A 15 6.98 -19.50 12.89
N PRO A 16 7.52 -19.44 11.67
CA PRO A 16 7.65 -18.19 10.90
C PRO A 16 6.31 -17.58 10.48
N GLY A 17 5.21 -18.32 10.57
CA GLY A 17 3.91 -17.96 10.02
C GLY A 17 3.59 -18.71 8.71
N ALA A 18 2.45 -18.40 8.11
CA ALA A 18 2.00 -18.97 6.84
C ALA A 18 1.02 -18.05 6.11
N ALA A 19 0.83 -18.29 4.80
CA ALA A 19 -0.30 -17.74 4.07
C ALA A 19 -1.00 -18.86 3.29
N TYR A 20 -2.30 -18.73 3.10
CA TYR A 20 -3.15 -19.75 2.51
C TYR A 20 -3.82 -19.20 1.25
N ILE A 21 -3.71 -19.93 0.15
CA ILE A 21 -4.42 -19.60 -1.09
C ILE A 21 -5.64 -20.48 -1.24
N PHE A 22 -6.75 -19.83 -1.56
CA PHE A 22 -8.03 -20.46 -1.83
C PHE A 22 -8.46 -20.20 -3.26
N GLU A 23 -9.01 -21.20 -3.90
CA GLU A 23 -9.64 -21.13 -5.20
C GLU A 23 -11.15 -21.23 -5.08
N ARG A 24 -11.86 -20.35 -5.75
CA ARG A 24 -13.32 -20.42 -5.80
C ARG A 24 -13.76 -21.42 -6.87
N SER A 25 -14.49 -22.46 -6.45
CA SER A 25 -15.13 -23.42 -7.33
C SER A 25 -16.62 -23.41 -7.06
N GLU A 26 -17.41 -23.01 -8.04
CA GLU A 26 -18.87 -22.82 -7.92
C GLU A 26 -19.26 -21.90 -6.75
N SER A 27 -19.77 -22.46 -5.65
CA SER A 27 -20.19 -21.71 -4.44
C SER A 27 -19.27 -21.88 -3.23
N ARG A 28 -18.11 -22.54 -3.42
CA ARG A 28 -17.19 -22.87 -2.31
C ARG A 28 -15.79 -22.32 -2.56
N TRP A 29 -15.10 -22.01 -1.47
CA TRP A 29 -13.68 -21.72 -1.46
C TRP A 29 -12.93 -22.97 -0.99
N ASN A 30 -11.97 -23.45 -1.78
CA ASN A 30 -11.14 -24.61 -1.46
C ASN A 30 -9.71 -24.14 -1.27
N GLU A 31 -9.08 -24.55 -0.19
CA GLU A 31 -7.65 -24.36 0.02
C GLU A 31 -6.88 -25.14 -1.07
N VAL A 32 -6.02 -24.45 -1.81
CA VAL A 32 -5.22 -25.07 -2.89
C VAL A 32 -3.73 -25.02 -2.62
N LYS A 33 -3.28 -24.12 -1.72
CA LYS A 33 -1.85 -24.01 -1.38
C LYS A 33 -1.66 -23.36 -0.01
N ILE A 34 -0.71 -23.90 0.74
CA ILE A 34 -0.11 -23.23 1.88
C ILE A 34 1.24 -22.68 1.44
N LEU A 35 1.45 -21.39 1.59
CA LEU A 35 2.71 -20.71 1.34
C LEU A 35 3.50 -20.61 2.64
N ARG A 36 4.79 -20.91 2.57
CA ARG A 36 5.74 -20.79 3.68
C ARG A 36 7.06 -20.29 3.13
N PRO A 37 7.83 -19.50 3.90
CA PRO A 37 9.19 -19.14 3.52
C PRO A 37 10.10 -20.37 3.70
N ASP A 38 11.04 -20.59 2.78
CA ASP A 38 12.02 -21.68 2.87
C ASP A 38 13.09 -21.38 3.95
N ASP A 39 13.32 -20.10 4.22
CA ASP A 39 14.32 -19.56 5.15
C ASP A 39 13.70 -18.93 6.42
N GLY A 40 12.41 -19.20 6.67
CA GLY A 40 11.68 -18.55 7.75
C GLY A 40 12.11 -19.01 9.15
N ALA A 41 12.26 -18.05 10.04
CA ALA A 41 12.55 -18.22 11.45
C ALA A 41 11.32 -17.95 12.34
N GLU A 42 11.42 -18.37 13.58
CA GLU A 42 10.41 -18.06 14.60
C GLU A 42 10.35 -16.56 14.84
N GLY A 43 9.14 -15.98 14.75
CA GLY A 43 8.94 -14.56 15.02
C GLY A 43 8.90 -13.66 13.77
N ASP A 44 9.28 -14.15 12.59
CA ASP A 44 9.30 -13.38 11.34
C ASP A 44 7.96 -12.78 10.93
N LEU A 45 6.86 -13.34 11.45
CA LEU A 45 5.49 -12.95 11.12
C LEU A 45 5.14 -13.07 9.63
N PHE A 46 5.68 -14.07 8.91
CA PHE A 46 5.28 -14.33 7.52
C PHE A 46 3.77 -14.52 7.40
N GLY A 47 3.13 -13.80 6.49
CA GLY A 47 1.67 -13.74 6.38
C GLY A 47 1.02 -12.63 7.21
N TYR A 48 1.80 -11.70 7.76
CA TYR A 48 1.27 -10.52 8.45
C TYR A 48 0.45 -9.64 7.49
N SER A 49 0.97 -9.41 6.32
CA SER A 49 0.30 -8.75 5.20
C SER A 49 0.32 -9.66 3.98
N VAL A 50 -0.74 -9.64 3.18
CA VAL A 50 -0.87 -10.49 1.98
C VAL A 50 -1.67 -9.77 0.90
N ALA A 51 -1.27 -9.95 -0.36
CA ALA A 51 -2.06 -9.51 -1.51
C ALA A 51 -1.93 -10.48 -2.68
N ILE A 52 -2.93 -10.52 -3.56
CA ILE A 52 -2.99 -11.41 -4.73
C ILE A 52 -3.63 -10.68 -5.90
N SER A 53 -2.98 -10.75 -7.07
CA SER A 53 -3.50 -10.24 -8.34
C SER A 53 -3.16 -11.21 -9.47
N GLY A 54 -4.18 -11.70 -10.17
CA GLY A 54 -4.01 -12.65 -11.26
C GLY A 54 -3.25 -13.92 -10.85
N ASN A 55 -2.03 -14.08 -11.34
CA ASN A 55 -1.15 -15.20 -11.05
C ASN A 55 -0.03 -14.85 -10.06
N HIS A 56 -0.02 -13.66 -9.50
CA HIS A 56 1.00 -13.19 -8.56
C HIS A 56 0.43 -13.05 -7.16
N ALA A 57 1.22 -13.40 -6.16
CA ALA A 57 0.93 -13.16 -4.75
C ALA A 57 2.17 -12.61 -4.06
N ILE A 58 1.95 -11.69 -3.11
CA ILE A 58 2.97 -11.12 -2.23
C ILE A 58 2.58 -11.39 -0.78
N VAL A 59 3.58 -11.70 0.04
CA VAL A 59 3.42 -11.99 1.46
C VAL A 59 4.48 -11.23 2.24
N GLY A 60 4.08 -10.42 3.21
CA GLY A 60 4.98 -9.70 4.10
C GLY A 60 5.35 -10.51 5.34
N ALA A 61 6.60 -10.32 5.77
CA ALA A 61 7.19 -10.85 6.99
C ALA A 61 7.97 -9.72 7.71
N PRO A 62 7.26 -8.77 8.38
CA PRO A 62 7.84 -7.50 8.82
C PRO A 62 8.89 -7.65 9.96
N ARG A 63 9.00 -8.80 10.58
CA ARG A 63 10.00 -9.06 11.62
C ARG A 63 11.09 -10.04 11.21
N ARG A 64 11.23 -10.28 9.90
CA ARG A 64 12.32 -11.10 9.43
C ARG A 64 13.66 -10.40 9.66
N ASP A 65 14.58 -11.10 10.31
CA ASP A 65 15.95 -10.63 10.45
C ASP A 65 16.68 -10.75 9.11
N SER A 66 17.43 -9.73 8.72
CA SER A 66 18.41 -9.84 7.65
C SER A 66 19.75 -10.34 8.21
N ALA A 67 20.76 -10.53 7.35
CA ALA A 67 22.08 -10.95 7.80
C ALA A 67 22.77 -9.93 8.72
N SER A 68 22.34 -8.66 8.67
CA SER A 68 22.95 -7.52 9.39
C SER A 68 21.99 -6.78 10.32
N HIS A 69 20.67 -6.96 10.15
CA HIS A 69 19.66 -6.14 10.84
C HIS A 69 18.55 -7.00 11.44
N ILE A 70 18.12 -6.64 12.66
CA ILE A 70 17.05 -7.30 13.42
C ILE A 70 15.71 -6.63 13.04
N ASP A 71 14.67 -7.47 12.82
CA ASP A 71 13.32 -6.99 12.45
C ASP A 71 13.31 -6.02 11.24
N ALA A 72 14.29 -6.11 10.33
CA ALA A 72 14.35 -5.27 9.11
C ALA A 72 13.15 -5.53 8.19
N GLY A 73 12.67 -6.77 8.19
CA GLY A 73 11.53 -7.19 7.40
C GLY A 73 11.86 -7.71 6.01
N ALA A 74 10.87 -8.34 5.38
CA ALA A 74 10.96 -8.83 4.00
C ALA A 74 9.59 -9.02 3.37
N VAL A 75 9.57 -9.11 2.03
CA VAL A 75 8.43 -9.58 1.25
C VAL A 75 8.81 -10.77 0.39
N TYR A 76 7.88 -11.70 0.24
CA TYR A 76 8.05 -12.93 -0.53
C TYR A 76 7.04 -12.95 -1.68
N PHE A 77 7.52 -13.28 -2.86
CA PHE A 77 6.70 -13.36 -4.06
C PHE A 77 6.47 -14.80 -4.48
N PHE A 78 5.24 -15.07 -4.87
CA PHE A 78 4.82 -16.36 -5.40
C PHE A 78 4.10 -16.16 -6.72
N MET A 79 4.26 -17.12 -7.63
CA MET A 79 3.59 -17.10 -8.93
C MET A 79 2.87 -18.43 -9.19
N ARG A 80 1.69 -18.33 -9.76
CA ARG A 80 0.94 -19.48 -10.24
C ARG A 80 1.41 -19.84 -11.65
N THR A 81 1.94 -21.05 -11.80
CA THR A 81 2.40 -21.59 -13.07
C THR A 81 1.22 -21.92 -14.02
N ALA A 82 1.52 -22.16 -15.31
CA ALA A 82 0.53 -22.61 -16.29
C ALA A 82 -0.12 -23.96 -15.91
N ALA A 83 0.55 -24.77 -15.08
CA ALA A 83 -0.01 -26.01 -14.53
C ALA A 83 -0.94 -25.76 -13.34
N GLY A 84 -1.14 -24.52 -12.92
CA GLY A 84 -2.00 -24.14 -11.80
C GLY A 84 -1.35 -24.26 -10.42
N ILE A 85 -0.02 -24.48 -10.36
CA ILE A 85 0.73 -24.69 -9.13
C ILE A 85 1.34 -23.35 -8.69
N TRP A 86 1.18 -22.98 -7.41
CA TRP A 86 1.81 -21.82 -6.82
C TRP A 86 3.24 -22.16 -6.36
N GLU A 87 4.21 -21.43 -6.86
CA GLU A 87 5.65 -21.63 -6.62
C GLU A 87 6.29 -20.31 -6.15
N PRO A 88 7.35 -20.38 -5.30
CA PRO A 88 8.10 -19.19 -4.93
C PRO A 88 8.84 -18.61 -6.16
N VAL A 89 8.92 -17.28 -6.21
CA VAL A 89 9.67 -16.54 -7.24
C VAL A 89 10.98 -16.04 -6.64
N ASN A 90 10.90 -15.04 -5.77
CA ASN A 90 12.01 -14.48 -5.00
C ASN A 90 11.51 -13.82 -3.73
N MET A 91 12.43 -13.52 -2.86
CA MET A 91 12.26 -12.71 -1.67
C MET A 91 13.00 -11.38 -1.88
N MET A 92 12.48 -10.31 -1.30
CA MET A 92 13.09 -8.99 -1.28
C MET A 92 13.16 -8.48 0.15
N VAL A 93 14.28 -7.84 0.46
CA VAL A 93 14.46 -6.95 1.62
C VAL A 93 14.54 -5.52 1.12
N ASP A 94 14.37 -4.57 1.99
CA ASP A 94 14.64 -3.18 1.65
C ASP A 94 16.15 -3.01 1.38
N PRO A 95 16.55 -2.41 0.23
CA PRO A 95 17.97 -2.29 -0.12
C PRO A 95 18.80 -1.46 0.86
N ASP A 96 18.19 -0.47 1.51
CA ASP A 96 18.78 0.43 2.49
C ASP A 96 18.15 0.31 3.89
N GLY A 97 17.41 -0.81 4.10
CA GLY A 97 16.75 -1.09 5.37
C GLY A 97 17.72 -1.31 6.53
N ASP A 98 17.32 -0.80 7.69
CA ASP A 98 18.02 -0.89 8.98
C ASP A 98 17.26 -1.73 10.01
N ASP A 99 17.73 -1.71 11.26
CA ASP A 99 17.10 -2.43 12.36
C ASP A 99 15.69 -1.90 12.65
N SER A 100 14.72 -2.79 12.70
CA SER A 100 13.32 -2.53 13.06
C SER A 100 12.48 -1.74 12.05
N ASP A 101 12.91 -1.58 10.81
CA ASP A 101 12.16 -0.89 9.74
C ASP A 101 10.84 -1.56 9.39
N GLN A 102 10.77 -2.87 9.63
CA GLN A 102 9.56 -3.67 9.43
C GLN A 102 9.05 -3.65 7.97
N PHE A 103 9.95 -3.71 6.99
CA PHE A 103 9.58 -3.82 5.58
C PHE A 103 8.64 -5.01 5.32
N GLY A 104 7.56 -4.77 4.57
CA GLY A 104 6.49 -5.77 4.40
C GLY A 104 5.41 -5.72 5.50
N TRP A 105 5.37 -4.65 6.32
CA TRP A 105 4.27 -4.38 7.24
C TRP A 105 2.92 -4.32 6.52
N SER A 106 2.89 -3.65 5.39
CA SER A 106 1.74 -3.58 4.49
C SER A 106 2.16 -3.92 3.07
N VAL A 107 1.31 -4.59 2.29
CA VAL A 107 1.59 -4.94 0.90
C VAL A 107 0.37 -4.78 0.01
N SER A 108 0.60 -4.43 -1.24
CA SER A 108 -0.41 -4.46 -2.31
C SER A 108 0.22 -4.89 -3.62
N ILE A 109 -0.58 -5.48 -4.52
CA ILE A 109 -0.12 -5.96 -5.83
C ILE A 109 -1.22 -5.76 -6.86
N ASP A 110 -0.85 -5.24 -8.04
CA ASP A 110 -1.73 -5.12 -9.19
C ASP A 110 -0.95 -5.40 -10.49
N GLY A 111 -1.23 -6.55 -11.11
CA GLY A 111 -0.50 -7.03 -12.29
C GLY A 111 0.99 -7.22 -12.02
N ASP A 112 1.81 -6.46 -12.72
CA ASP A 112 3.28 -6.50 -12.64
C ASP A 112 3.88 -5.44 -11.69
N LEU A 113 3.03 -4.77 -10.91
CA LEU A 113 3.40 -3.82 -9.87
C LEU A 113 3.06 -4.35 -8.49
N ALA A 114 3.94 -4.12 -7.53
CA ALA A 114 3.70 -4.33 -6.11
C ALA A 114 4.24 -3.16 -5.31
N ILE A 115 3.72 -2.97 -4.09
CA ILE A 115 4.23 -2.00 -3.14
C ILE A 115 4.27 -2.64 -1.75
N ALA A 116 5.30 -2.32 -0.99
CA ALA A 116 5.47 -2.77 0.37
C ALA A 116 5.88 -1.60 1.27
N GLY A 117 5.23 -1.44 2.41
CA GLY A 117 5.51 -0.39 3.37
C GLY A 117 6.50 -0.84 4.44
N ALA A 118 7.32 0.12 4.89
CA ALA A 118 8.27 0.05 6.01
C ALA A 118 8.00 1.24 6.96
N PRO A 119 6.98 1.17 7.84
CA PRO A 119 6.52 2.34 8.58
C PRO A 119 7.49 2.83 9.66
N MET A 120 8.49 2.03 10.02
CA MET A 120 9.51 2.41 10.99
C MET A 120 10.85 2.78 10.33
N HIS A 121 10.91 2.84 8.99
CA HIS A 121 12.12 3.22 8.27
C HIS A 121 12.57 4.64 8.65
N ASP A 122 13.88 4.78 8.87
CA ASP A 122 14.50 6.05 9.26
C ASP A 122 14.88 6.83 8.01
N GLU A 123 14.26 7.97 7.83
CA GLU A 123 14.50 8.87 6.71
C GLU A 123 15.38 10.05 7.09
N ALA A 124 15.87 10.78 6.10
CA ALA A 124 16.64 12.01 6.32
C ALA A 124 15.88 13.06 7.16
N VAL A 125 14.54 12.99 7.18
CA VAL A 125 13.66 13.86 7.97
C VAL A 125 13.51 13.41 9.42
N GLY A 126 13.93 12.18 9.76
CA GLY A 126 13.98 11.67 11.13
C GLY A 126 13.57 10.22 11.30
N ALA A 127 13.75 9.71 12.52
CA ALA A 127 13.44 8.33 12.87
C ALA A 127 11.95 8.02 12.74
N ASP A 128 11.63 6.79 12.32
CA ASP A 128 10.27 6.29 12.11
C ASP A 128 9.43 7.19 11.17
N ALA A 129 10.04 7.91 10.24
CA ALA A 129 9.31 8.70 9.25
C ALA A 129 8.53 7.77 8.29
N GLY A 130 9.13 6.62 7.99
CA GLY A 130 8.58 5.54 7.20
C GLY A 130 8.70 5.74 5.69
N SER A 131 8.74 4.63 4.97
CA SER A 131 8.82 4.58 3.51
C SER A 131 7.88 3.53 2.90
N ALA A 132 7.78 3.52 1.58
CA ALA A 132 7.11 2.47 0.83
C ALA A 132 7.85 2.18 -0.48
N LEU A 133 8.33 0.96 -0.65
CA LEU A 133 9.07 0.54 -1.83
C LEU A 133 8.13 -0.02 -2.88
N VAL A 134 8.19 0.56 -4.09
CA VAL A 134 7.53 0.01 -5.29
C VAL A 134 8.44 -1.04 -5.92
N LEU A 135 7.83 -2.18 -6.28
CA LEU A 135 8.51 -3.31 -6.90
C LEU A 135 7.84 -3.62 -8.24
N ARG A 136 8.64 -4.07 -9.20
CA ARG A 136 8.19 -4.40 -10.55
C ARG A 136 8.59 -5.81 -10.94
N TYR A 137 7.64 -6.53 -11.55
CA TYR A 137 7.90 -7.83 -12.14
C TYR A 137 8.48 -7.68 -13.54
N TRP A 138 9.68 -8.21 -13.74
CA TRP A 138 10.36 -8.21 -15.03
C TRP A 138 11.21 -9.47 -15.19
N ASN A 139 11.20 -10.06 -16.37
CA ASN A 139 12.03 -11.21 -16.71
C ASN A 139 11.99 -12.35 -15.66
N SER A 140 10.78 -12.68 -15.19
CA SER A 140 10.49 -13.75 -14.22
C SER A 140 10.92 -13.49 -12.77
N PHE A 141 11.28 -12.24 -12.42
CA PHE A 141 11.65 -11.83 -11.06
C PHE A 141 11.00 -10.50 -10.68
N TRP A 142 10.91 -10.25 -9.38
CA TRP A 142 10.54 -8.96 -8.83
C TRP A 142 11.80 -8.18 -8.47
N PHE A 143 11.81 -6.90 -8.78
CA PHE A 143 12.93 -5.98 -8.54
C PHE A 143 12.43 -4.72 -7.85
N PRO A 144 13.26 -4.05 -7.01
CA PRO A 144 12.96 -2.72 -6.50
C PRO A 144 12.92 -1.74 -7.68
N SER A 145 11.96 -0.83 -7.67
CA SER A 145 11.76 0.17 -8.72
C SER A 145 11.98 1.57 -8.19
N GLU A 146 11.24 1.98 -7.18
CA GLU A 146 11.32 3.33 -6.60
C GLU A 146 10.84 3.30 -5.16
N GLU A 147 11.50 4.08 -4.30
CA GLU A 147 11.07 4.32 -2.93
C GLU A 147 10.22 5.57 -2.87
N LEU A 148 9.08 5.46 -2.19
CA LEU A 148 8.15 6.56 -1.98
C LEU A 148 8.24 7.04 -0.54
N GLU A 149 8.31 8.37 -0.39
CA GLU A 149 8.36 9.05 0.89
C GLU A 149 7.28 10.13 0.98
N ALA A 150 6.91 10.53 2.18
CA ALA A 150 6.06 11.70 2.38
C ALA A 150 6.84 12.98 2.08
N THR A 151 6.39 13.78 1.12
CA THR A 151 7.08 15.03 0.71
C THR A 151 7.15 16.09 1.81
N ASP A 152 6.30 15.99 2.82
CA ASP A 152 6.20 16.85 4.01
C ASP A 152 6.28 16.03 5.31
N GLY A 153 6.92 14.85 5.23
CA GLY A 153 7.08 13.91 6.34
C GLY A 153 7.93 14.45 7.48
N ALA A 154 7.73 13.88 8.65
CA ALA A 154 8.48 14.17 9.86
C ALA A 154 8.72 12.88 10.67
N ALA A 155 9.64 12.95 11.62
CA ALA A 155 9.93 11.84 12.51
C ALA A 155 8.66 11.31 13.20
N GLY A 156 8.47 9.99 13.16
CA GLY A 156 7.34 9.28 13.74
C GLY A 156 6.05 9.33 12.93
N ASP A 157 6.06 9.80 11.69
CA ASP A 157 4.88 9.87 10.83
C ASP A 157 4.42 8.50 10.33
N GLN A 158 5.33 7.51 10.28
CA GLN A 158 5.04 6.13 9.90
C GLN A 158 4.37 6.02 8.51
N PHE A 159 4.92 6.72 7.51
CA PHE A 159 4.52 6.53 6.12
C PHE A 159 4.72 5.06 5.70
N GLY A 160 3.86 4.51 4.87
CA GLY A 160 3.91 3.06 4.55
C GLY A 160 3.13 2.18 5.54
N PHE A 161 2.45 2.75 6.56
CA PHE A 161 1.63 1.97 7.50
C PHE A 161 0.53 1.17 6.79
N SER A 162 -0.04 1.70 5.74
CA SER A 162 -0.98 1.02 4.84
C SER A 162 -0.72 1.42 3.40
N VAL A 163 -0.85 0.48 2.46
CA VAL A 163 -0.60 0.71 1.04
C VAL A 163 -1.68 0.09 0.17
N SER A 164 -1.99 0.71 -0.96
CA SER A 164 -2.87 0.15 -1.98
C SER A 164 -2.47 0.60 -3.37
N LEU A 165 -2.42 -0.36 -4.31
CA LEU A 165 -2.17 -0.12 -5.74
C LEU A 165 -3.44 -0.37 -6.55
N SER A 166 -3.66 0.44 -7.57
CA SER A 166 -4.61 0.17 -8.64
C SER A 166 -4.15 0.85 -9.93
N ASN A 167 -3.95 0.06 -10.98
CA ASN A 167 -3.38 0.52 -12.25
C ASN A 167 -2.01 1.20 -12.03
N ASN A 168 -1.90 2.48 -12.39
CA ASN A 168 -0.69 3.31 -12.25
C ASN A 168 -0.77 4.30 -11.07
N TYR A 169 -1.57 4.00 -10.05
CA TYR A 169 -1.69 4.81 -8.84
C TYR A 169 -1.40 4.00 -7.58
N ALA A 170 -0.78 4.66 -6.63
CA ALA A 170 -0.59 4.15 -5.28
C ALA A 170 -1.18 5.12 -4.25
N VAL A 171 -1.79 4.58 -3.22
CA VAL A 171 -2.18 5.34 -2.02
C VAL A 171 -1.43 4.77 -0.84
N VAL A 172 -0.74 5.63 -0.10
CA VAL A 172 0.07 5.26 1.05
C VAL A 172 -0.40 6.03 2.28
N GLY A 173 -0.75 5.31 3.34
CA GLY A 173 -1.18 5.89 4.60
C GLY A 173 0.00 6.18 5.53
N SER A 174 -0.09 7.32 6.23
CA SER A 174 0.84 7.80 7.25
C SER A 174 0.06 8.02 8.55
N LEU A 175 0.39 7.25 9.60
CA LEU A 175 -0.48 7.11 10.77
C LEU A 175 -0.41 8.31 11.73
N LYS A 176 0.77 8.92 11.87
CA LYS A 176 1.03 9.94 12.90
C LYS A 176 1.26 11.36 12.36
N TYR A 177 0.96 11.57 11.08
CA TYR A 177 1.15 12.89 10.49
C TYR A 177 0.62 14.00 11.41
N SER A 178 1.49 14.98 11.69
CA SER A 178 1.16 16.24 12.38
C SER A 178 0.21 16.10 13.59
N THR A 179 0.65 15.52 14.70
CA THR A 179 -0.11 15.40 15.96
C THR A 179 -1.13 14.26 16.04
N SER A 180 -0.86 13.10 15.42
CA SER A 180 -1.70 11.90 15.46
C SER A 180 -3.00 11.98 14.64
N THR A 181 -3.15 12.96 13.75
CA THR A 181 -4.29 13.06 12.86
C THR A 181 -4.18 12.11 11.67
N GLY A 182 -2.95 11.83 11.19
CA GLY A 182 -2.68 10.99 10.03
C GLY A 182 -2.94 11.67 8.68
N ALA A 183 -2.48 11.01 7.62
CA ALA A 183 -2.71 11.42 6.22
C ALA A 183 -2.68 10.20 5.30
N ALA A 184 -3.09 10.36 4.05
CA ALA A 184 -2.81 9.42 2.99
C ALA A 184 -2.30 10.19 1.76
N TYR A 185 -1.29 9.64 1.10
CA TYR A 185 -0.62 10.27 -0.03
C TYR A 185 -0.92 9.51 -1.29
N VAL A 186 -1.20 10.24 -2.36
CA VAL A 186 -1.48 9.68 -3.69
C VAL A 186 -0.28 9.88 -4.58
N PHE A 187 0.17 8.81 -5.20
CA PHE A 187 1.25 8.82 -6.18
C PHE A 187 0.73 8.29 -7.51
N GLN A 188 1.23 8.85 -8.58
CA GLN A 188 0.97 8.42 -9.94
C GLN A 188 2.25 8.00 -10.63
N GLU A 189 2.22 6.82 -11.23
CA GLU A 189 3.27 6.38 -12.12
C GLU A 189 3.22 7.17 -13.43
N THR A 190 4.34 7.75 -13.82
CA THR A 190 4.51 8.52 -15.05
C THR A 190 5.67 7.96 -15.87
N SER A 191 5.65 8.12 -17.19
CA SER A 191 6.78 7.75 -18.03
C SER A 191 7.97 8.67 -17.76
N HIS A 192 9.16 8.08 -17.58
CA HIS A 192 10.38 8.85 -17.40
C HIS A 192 10.69 9.70 -18.65
N PRO A 193 10.96 11.02 -18.48
CA PRO A 193 11.11 11.93 -19.63
C PRO A 193 12.29 11.60 -20.56
N ALA A 194 13.34 10.96 -20.04
CA ALA A 194 14.55 10.60 -20.79
C ALA A 194 14.57 9.16 -21.32
N ASP A 195 13.74 8.27 -20.76
CA ASP A 195 13.65 6.86 -21.16
C ASP A 195 12.23 6.34 -20.89
N THR A 196 11.50 6.04 -21.95
CA THR A 196 10.13 5.52 -21.86
C THR A 196 10.05 4.07 -21.33
N ALA A 197 11.18 3.39 -21.15
CA ALA A 197 11.27 2.10 -20.49
C ALA A 197 11.37 2.22 -18.97
N LEU A 198 11.70 3.42 -18.46
CA LEU A 198 11.70 3.75 -17.04
C LEU A 198 10.41 4.49 -16.69
N THR A 199 9.99 4.36 -15.47
CA THR A 199 8.84 5.10 -14.93
C THR A 199 9.24 5.73 -13.61
N ASP A 200 8.70 6.91 -13.34
CA ASP A 200 8.85 7.62 -12.08
C ASP A 200 7.49 7.69 -11.38
N TRP A 201 7.49 7.67 -10.07
CA TRP A 201 6.31 7.89 -9.26
C TRP A 201 6.28 9.32 -8.75
N GLN A 202 5.21 10.04 -9.01
CA GLN A 202 5.07 11.43 -8.60
C GLN A 202 3.95 11.57 -7.56
N HIS A 203 4.27 12.26 -6.47
CA HIS A 203 3.26 12.67 -5.50
C HIS A 203 2.29 13.64 -6.18
N THR A 204 1.01 13.30 -6.22
CA THR A 204 -0.04 14.08 -6.90
C THR A 204 -1.00 14.74 -5.92
N ASP A 205 -1.28 14.11 -4.79
CA ASP A 205 -2.22 14.65 -3.81
C ASP A 205 -1.95 14.11 -2.40
N ARG A 206 -2.41 14.85 -1.40
CA ARG A 206 -2.40 14.47 0.01
C ARG A 206 -3.81 14.55 0.57
N LEU A 207 -4.33 13.40 0.95
CA LEU A 207 -5.67 13.25 1.50
C LEU A 207 -5.65 13.42 3.01
N VAL A 208 -6.54 14.25 3.51
CA VAL A 208 -6.76 14.48 4.94
C VAL A 208 -8.25 14.42 5.24
N ALA A 209 -8.61 14.08 6.46
CA ALA A 209 -10.00 14.07 6.84
C ALA A 209 -10.63 15.48 6.76
N SER A 210 -11.89 15.54 6.42
CA SER A 210 -12.66 16.77 6.27
C SER A 210 -13.16 17.34 7.61
N ASP A 211 -13.03 16.58 8.70
CA ASP A 211 -13.45 16.98 10.05
C ASP A 211 -12.28 17.29 10.98
N THR A 212 -12.59 17.70 12.22
CA THR A 212 -11.60 18.26 13.15
C THR A 212 -10.98 17.23 14.11
N SER A 213 -11.36 15.96 14.04
CA SER A 213 -10.92 14.94 15.01
C SER A 213 -10.62 13.57 14.38
N PRO A 214 -9.91 13.52 13.24
CA PRO A 214 -9.63 12.27 12.54
C PRO A 214 -8.40 11.56 13.15
N TRP A 215 -8.56 10.99 14.34
CA TRP A 215 -7.45 10.26 14.96
C TRP A 215 -7.11 9.02 14.13
N TRP A 216 -5.82 8.92 13.75
CA TRP A 216 -5.26 7.82 12.99
C TRP A 216 -5.89 7.65 11.58
N PHE A 217 -6.15 8.75 10.89
CA PHE A 217 -6.46 8.74 9.46
C PHE A 217 -5.27 8.12 8.70
N GLY A 218 -5.52 7.32 7.68
CA GLY A 218 -4.47 6.56 6.99
C GLY A 218 -4.15 5.20 7.62
N THR A 219 -4.85 4.77 8.69
CA THR A 219 -4.66 3.43 9.28
C THR A 219 -4.90 2.31 8.28
N ALA A 220 -5.81 2.49 7.36
CA ALA A 220 -6.11 1.58 6.26
C ALA A 220 -6.43 2.39 5.01
N VAL A 221 -5.90 1.96 3.88
CA VAL A 221 -6.21 2.55 2.57
C VAL A 221 -6.64 1.45 1.61
N SER A 222 -7.53 1.80 0.69
CA SER A 222 -7.94 0.93 -0.41
C SER A 222 -8.18 1.78 -1.65
N LEU A 223 -7.64 1.35 -2.77
CA LEU A 223 -7.76 2.03 -4.06
C LEU A 223 -8.38 1.09 -5.09
N TYR A 224 -9.37 1.57 -5.80
CA TYR A 224 -9.93 0.87 -6.96
C TYR A 224 -10.34 1.89 -8.03
N GLY A 225 -9.70 1.81 -9.19
CA GLY A 225 -9.88 2.81 -10.25
C GLY A 225 -9.50 4.20 -9.75
N ASN A 226 -10.48 5.12 -9.74
CA ASN A 226 -10.31 6.49 -9.27
C ASN A 226 -10.81 6.75 -7.84
N MET A 227 -11.27 5.73 -7.15
CA MET A 227 -11.81 5.86 -5.81
C MET A 227 -10.81 5.36 -4.76
N ALA A 228 -10.39 6.24 -3.87
CA ALA A 228 -9.64 5.91 -2.68
C ALA A 228 -10.56 5.92 -1.45
N LEU A 229 -10.43 4.90 -0.61
CA LEU A 229 -11.03 4.85 0.72
C LEU A 229 -9.92 4.94 1.75
N VAL A 230 -10.10 5.76 2.76
CA VAL A 230 -9.14 5.96 3.85
C VAL A 230 -9.84 5.80 5.19
N GLY A 231 -9.34 4.91 6.02
CA GLY A 231 -9.86 4.66 7.36
C GLY A 231 -9.19 5.52 8.42
N ALA A 232 -9.98 5.96 9.39
CA ALA A 232 -9.55 6.65 10.61
C ALA A 232 -10.14 5.91 11.82
N LYS A 233 -9.40 4.92 12.35
CA LYS A 233 -9.95 4.01 13.37
C LYS A 233 -10.17 4.65 14.74
N GLY A 234 -9.56 5.79 15.01
CA GLY A 234 -9.69 6.51 16.27
C GLY A 234 -10.66 7.70 16.20
N ASP A 235 -11.40 7.86 15.10
CA ASP A 235 -12.37 8.95 14.93
C ASP A 235 -13.53 8.84 15.94
N ASP A 236 -13.88 9.97 16.56
CA ASP A 236 -14.85 10.09 17.65
C ASP A 236 -16.21 10.69 17.22
N VAL A 237 -16.44 10.91 15.91
CA VAL A 237 -17.65 11.62 15.41
C VAL A 237 -18.96 10.99 15.92
N ASN A 238 -19.02 9.68 16.05
CA ASN A 238 -20.20 8.96 16.52
C ASN A 238 -20.03 8.32 17.92
N GLY A 239 -19.02 8.72 18.67
CA GLY A 239 -18.68 8.20 19.98
C GLY A 239 -17.17 7.87 20.07
N TYR A 240 -16.66 7.65 21.28
CA TYR A 240 -15.24 7.43 21.54
C TYR A 240 -14.70 6.25 20.71
N SER A 241 -13.70 6.54 19.85
CA SER A 241 -13.05 5.59 18.94
C SER A 241 -14.06 4.77 18.08
N SER A 242 -15.13 5.43 17.61
CA SER A 242 -16.15 4.77 16.76
C SER A 242 -15.62 4.42 15.38
N GLY A 243 -14.57 5.14 14.93
CA GLY A 243 -13.98 5.02 13.60
C GLY A 243 -14.81 5.62 12.48
N SER A 244 -14.13 6.00 11.41
CA SER A 244 -14.76 6.51 10.16
C SER A 244 -14.02 6.02 8.94
N VAL A 245 -14.68 6.07 7.79
CA VAL A 245 -14.08 5.84 6.47
C VAL A 245 -14.43 7.02 5.57
N TYR A 246 -13.42 7.57 4.94
CA TYR A 246 -13.51 8.69 4.00
C TYR A 246 -13.31 8.19 2.58
N SER A 247 -14.09 8.73 1.63
CA SER A 247 -13.96 8.41 0.21
C SER A 247 -13.50 9.62 -0.57
N TYR A 248 -12.53 9.41 -1.46
CA TYR A 248 -11.95 10.43 -2.33
C TYR A 248 -11.98 9.98 -3.78
N ASN A 249 -12.30 10.92 -4.68
CA ASN A 249 -12.07 10.74 -6.10
C ASN A 249 -10.69 11.33 -6.41
N ILE A 250 -9.69 10.47 -6.69
CA ILE A 250 -8.30 10.89 -6.94
C ILE A 250 -8.06 11.41 -8.36
N PHE A 251 -9.03 11.24 -9.25
CA PHE A 251 -9.07 11.92 -10.54
C PHE A 251 -10.11 13.02 -10.45
N ALA A 252 -9.74 14.20 -10.02
CA ALA A 252 -10.56 15.35 -10.31
C ALA A 252 -10.62 15.46 -11.84
N GLU A 253 -11.82 15.25 -12.45
CA GLU A 253 -12.05 15.91 -13.74
C GLU A 253 -11.72 17.39 -13.50
N PRO A 254 -10.89 18.04 -14.35
CA PRO A 254 -10.69 19.48 -14.22
C PRO A 254 -12.09 20.09 -14.14
N GLU A 255 -12.38 20.83 -13.06
CA GLU A 255 -13.63 21.59 -13.00
C GLU A 255 -13.76 22.28 -14.35
N PRO A 256 -14.92 22.19 -15.03
CA PRO A 256 -15.10 22.87 -16.30
C PRO A 256 -14.70 24.31 -16.06
N GLU A 257 -13.67 24.77 -16.79
CA GLU A 257 -13.16 26.14 -16.65
C GLU A 257 -14.38 27.07 -16.61
N PRO A 258 -14.49 27.96 -15.61
CA PRO A 258 -15.59 28.91 -15.58
C PRO A 258 -15.60 29.58 -16.95
N PRO A 259 -16.75 29.65 -17.63
CA PRO A 259 -16.81 30.14 -18.99
C PRO A 259 -16.01 31.42 -19.04
N SER A 260 -14.96 31.42 -19.86
CA SER A 260 -14.02 32.54 -20.01
C SER A 260 -14.87 33.81 -20.10
N ALA A 261 -14.63 34.77 -19.20
CA ALA A 261 -15.32 36.04 -19.17
C ALA A 261 -15.07 36.80 -20.48
N GLY A 262 -15.87 36.53 -21.48
CA GLY A 262 -15.80 37.05 -22.83
C GLY A 262 -17.04 36.67 -23.61
N LEU A 263 -18.22 37.00 -23.08
CA LEU A 263 -19.42 37.07 -23.92
C LEU A 263 -19.20 38.19 -24.95
N PRO A 264 -19.32 37.88 -26.25
CA PRO A 264 -19.32 38.95 -27.25
C PRO A 264 -20.45 39.94 -26.92
N PRO A 265 -20.23 41.24 -27.19
CA PRO A 265 -21.22 42.24 -26.86
C PRO A 265 -22.55 41.91 -27.57
N GLY A 266 -23.60 41.57 -26.79
CA GLY A 266 -24.94 41.27 -27.29
C GLY A 266 -25.58 39.96 -26.79
N VAL A 267 -24.91 39.15 -25.99
CA VAL A 267 -25.55 37.95 -25.39
C VAL A 267 -25.97 38.25 -23.94
N ILE A 268 -27.25 38.34 -23.72
CA ILE A 268 -27.84 38.43 -22.37
C ILE A 268 -28.14 36.99 -21.93
N LEU A 269 -27.42 36.47 -20.94
CA LEU A 269 -27.73 35.20 -20.28
C LEU A 269 -28.86 35.48 -19.26
N LEU A 270 -30.08 35.06 -19.54
CA LEU A 270 -31.16 35.03 -18.57
C LEU A 270 -30.93 33.77 -17.67
N LEU A 271 -30.42 33.95 -16.46
CA LEU A 271 -30.50 32.97 -15.39
C LEU A 271 -31.94 32.94 -14.88
N LEU A 272 -32.70 31.94 -15.32
CA LEU A 272 -33.97 31.59 -14.66
C LEU A 272 -33.57 30.72 -13.45
N GLY A 273 -33.65 31.35 -12.25
CA GLY A 273 -33.62 30.62 -10.99
C GLY A 273 -34.93 29.83 -10.79
N GLU A 274 -34.79 28.59 -10.39
CA GLU A 274 -35.71 27.90 -9.49
C GLU A 274 -34.89 27.28 -8.35
#